data_46824172cc3de634f83be3b90cfb2803
#
_entry.id   46824172cc3de634f83be3b90cfb2803
#
_cell.length_a   1.000
_cell.length_b   1.000
_cell.length_c   1.000
_cell.angle_alpha   90.00
_cell.angle_beta   90.00
_cell.angle_gamma   90.00
#
_symmetry.space_group_name_H-M   'P 1'
#
loop_
_entity.id
_entity.type
_entity.pdbx_description
1 polymer ?
#
loop_
_entity_poly.entity_id
_entity_poly.type
_entity_poly.pdbx_seq_one_letter_code
_entity_poly.pdbx_strand_id
1 'polypeptide(L)'
;MKKLLVATLVALSFGASAGGYVSVDVDNVSARNGGTDSVAQYVRFGTEVAGVQLGGQSRTARSNGGGLFNSFELTAGSALGPVNPFVGIGHDNGNNGYNYGLVGVTAAQKVGPGVALVGVKTRVGSTETTPTKQTVGFATYAYPILKNVSLNVNASRSYQDIKENAFGLGVGFSF
;
A
#
# COMPACT_ATOMS: atom_id res chain seq x y z
N MET A 1 -14.80 5.45 11.70
CA MET A 1 -15.61 5.45 10.47
C MET A 1 -15.58 6.78 9.71
N LYS A 2 -15.82 7.96 10.34
CA LYS A 2 -15.83 9.26 9.63
C LYS A 2 -14.52 9.61 8.90
N LYS A 3 -13.34 9.28 9.47
CA LYS A 3 -12.02 9.55 8.85
C LYS A 3 -11.75 8.68 7.61
N LEU A 4 -12.26 7.44 7.58
CA LEU A 4 -12.13 6.54 6.43
C LEU A 4 -12.97 7.05 5.25
N LEU A 5 -14.17 7.54 5.52
CA LEU A 5 -15.08 8.08 4.52
C LEU A 5 -14.50 9.33 3.84
N VAL A 6 -13.81 10.19 4.60
CA VAL A 6 -13.15 11.39 4.06
C VAL A 6 -11.97 11.02 3.17
N ALA A 7 -11.14 10.05 3.55
CA ALA A 7 -10.02 9.59 2.72
C ALA A 7 -10.51 8.97 1.40
N THR A 8 -11.59 8.20 1.43
CA THR A 8 -12.21 7.62 0.24
C THR A 8 -12.83 8.69 -0.67
N LEU A 9 -13.49 9.70 -0.11
CA LEU A 9 -14.06 10.81 -0.85
C LEU A 9 -12.99 11.70 -1.52
N VAL A 10 -11.88 11.95 -0.82
CA VAL A 10 -10.74 12.69 -1.36
C VAL A 10 -10.10 11.91 -2.51
N ALA A 11 -9.90 10.59 -2.36
CA ALA A 11 -9.36 9.75 -3.43
C ALA A 11 -10.26 9.76 -4.69
N LEU A 12 -11.57 9.72 -4.51
CA LEU A 12 -12.54 9.78 -5.61
C LEU A 12 -12.56 11.14 -6.34
N SER A 13 -12.28 12.23 -5.63
CA SER A 13 -12.30 13.57 -6.23
C SER A 13 -11.09 13.89 -7.10
N PHE A 14 -9.92 13.29 -6.82
CA PHE A 14 -8.72 13.49 -7.63
C PHE A 14 -8.71 12.67 -8.93
N GLY A 15 -9.44 11.57 -9.00
CA GLY A 15 -9.39 10.65 -10.13
C GLY A 15 -10.28 10.99 -11.31
N ALA A 16 -11.24 11.89 -11.15
CA ALA A 16 -12.26 12.16 -12.18
C ALA A 16 -11.71 12.80 -13.46
N SER A 17 -10.47 13.30 -13.47
CA SER A 17 -9.90 14.04 -14.61
C SER A 17 -8.68 13.39 -15.29
N ALA A 18 -8.06 12.37 -14.71
CA ALA A 18 -6.75 11.87 -15.15
C ALA A 18 -6.64 10.33 -15.25
N GLY A 19 -7.74 9.62 -15.05
CA GLY A 19 -7.69 8.16 -14.84
C GLY A 19 -7.02 7.80 -13.51
N GLY A 20 -7.67 6.97 -12.74
CA GLY A 20 -7.14 6.60 -11.44
C GLY A 20 -7.76 5.32 -10.92
N TYR A 21 -7.32 4.92 -9.74
CA TYR A 21 -7.91 3.78 -9.04
C TYR A 21 -8.03 4.06 -7.54
N VAL A 22 -8.95 3.37 -6.92
CA VAL A 22 -9.03 3.21 -5.47
C VAL A 22 -9.27 1.75 -5.17
N SER A 23 -8.66 1.22 -4.11
CA SER A 23 -8.95 -0.12 -3.62
C SER A 23 -9.12 -0.15 -2.11
N VAL A 24 -9.91 -1.12 -1.66
CA VAL A 24 -10.04 -1.50 -0.25
C VAL A 24 -9.66 -2.96 -0.14
N ASP A 25 -8.67 -3.25 0.71
CA ASP A 25 -8.12 -4.58 0.85
C ASP A 25 -8.06 -4.97 2.33
N VAL A 26 -8.17 -6.26 2.61
CA VAL A 26 -7.99 -6.84 3.95
C VAL A 26 -6.94 -7.92 3.87
N ASP A 27 -5.86 -7.74 4.63
CA ASP A 27 -4.72 -8.65 4.68
C ASP A 27 -4.60 -9.31 6.06
N ASN A 28 -4.37 -10.60 6.09
CA ASN A 28 -3.86 -11.31 7.26
C ASN A 28 -2.34 -11.12 7.31
N VAL A 29 -1.84 -10.60 8.41
CA VAL A 29 -0.44 -10.27 8.61
C VAL A 29 0.12 -11.16 9.70
N SER A 30 1.12 -11.98 9.35
CA SER A 30 1.81 -12.86 10.27
C SER A 30 3.19 -12.31 10.60
N ALA A 31 3.42 -12.05 11.88
CA ALA A 31 4.71 -11.60 12.39
C ALA A 31 5.72 -12.77 12.40
N ARG A 32 6.96 -12.51 11.92
CA ARG A 32 7.99 -13.56 11.83
C ARG A 32 9.05 -13.52 12.93
N ASN A 33 9.03 -12.54 13.83
CA ASN A 33 10.02 -12.33 14.89
C ASN A 33 9.41 -12.50 16.29
N GLY A 34 8.43 -13.38 16.46
CA GLY A 34 7.76 -13.55 17.75
C GLY A 34 6.79 -12.40 18.08
N GLY A 35 6.49 -11.53 17.12
CA GLY A 35 5.44 -10.53 17.25
C GLY A 35 4.04 -11.14 17.18
N THR A 36 3.04 -10.31 17.36
CA THR A 36 1.63 -10.73 17.33
C THR A 36 1.06 -10.61 15.91
N ASP A 37 0.39 -11.64 15.44
CA ASP A 37 -0.35 -11.61 14.18
C ASP A 37 -1.45 -10.56 14.23
N SER A 38 -1.78 -10.00 13.08
CA SER A 38 -2.76 -8.93 12.95
C SER A 38 -3.59 -9.07 11.68
N VAL A 39 -4.74 -8.40 11.67
CA VAL A 39 -5.52 -8.17 10.47
C VAL A 39 -5.36 -6.70 10.10
N ALA A 40 -4.96 -6.43 8.88
CA ALA A 40 -4.76 -5.09 8.36
C ALA A 40 -5.79 -4.76 7.27
N GLN A 41 -6.38 -3.58 7.36
CA GLN A 41 -7.22 -3.00 6.31
C GLN A 41 -6.42 -1.92 5.61
N TYR A 42 -6.48 -1.93 4.27
CA TYR A 42 -5.83 -0.92 3.44
C TYR A 42 -6.87 -0.19 2.62
N VAL A 43 -6.68 1.12 2.49
CA VAL A 43 -7.26 1.92 1.43
C VAL A 43 -6.09 2.42 0.58
N ARG A 44 -6.06 2.03 -0.69
CA ARG A 44 -5.03 2.46 -1.64
C ARG A 44 -5.66 3.29 -2.73
N PHE A 45 -4.93 4.27 -3.22
CA PHE A 45 -5.35 5.10 -4.35
C PHE A 45 -4.15 5.47 -5.21
N GLY A 46 -4.43 5.74 -6.46
CA GLY A 46 -3.42 6.23 -7.39
C GLY A 46 -4.06 6.95 -8.56
N THR A 47 -3.34 7.90 -9.10
CA THR A 47 -3.71 8.65 -10.30
C THR A 47 -2.45 9.07 -11.05
N GLU A 48 -2.60 9.44 -12.32
CA GLU A 48 -1.51 9.99 -13.11
C GLU A 48 -1.85 11.42 -13.53
N VAL A 49 -0.93 12.34 -13.28
CA VAL A 49 -1.07 13.75 -13.65
C VAL A 49 0.19 14.18 -14.38
N ALA A 50 0.07 14.58 -15.65
CA ALA A 50 1.19 15.04 -16.49
C ALA A 50 2.40 14.07 -16.52
N GLY A 51 2.14 12.76 -16.60
CA GLY A 51 3.17 11.70 -16.62
C GLY A 51 3.79 11.37 -15.26
N VAL A 52 3.34 12.04 -14.19
CA VAL A 52 3.71 11.71 -12.83
C VAL A 52 2.62 10.85 -12.19
N GLN A 53 3.00 9.68 -11.73
CA GLN A 53 2.11 8.80 -10.98
C GLN A 53 2.13 9.21 -9.50
N LEU A 54 0.99 9.58 -8.99
CA LEU A 54 0.76 9.90 -7.58
C LEU A 54 0.00 8.75 -6.95
N GLY A 55 0.44 8.31 -5.80
CA GLY A 55 -0.21 7.21 -5.09
C GLY A 55 -0.21 7.42 -3.59
N GLY A 56 -1.02 6.66 -2.92
CA GLY A 56 -1.03 6.64 -1.47
C GLY A 56 -1.75 5.42 -0.93
N GLN A 57 -1.49 5.17 0.34
CA GLN A 57 -2.20 4.15 1.09
C GLN A 57 -2.40 4.58 2.55
N SER A 58 -3.52 4.19 3.09
CA SER A 58 -3.77 4.17 4.54
C SER A 58 -3.87 2.71 4.97
N ARG A 59 -3.20 2.35 6.04
CA ARG A 59 -3.28 1.04 6.69
C ARG A 59 -3.81 1.21 8.10
N THR A 60 -4.79 0.40 8.46
CA THR A 60 -5.21 0.21 9.85
C THR A 60 -5.06 -1.26 10.18
N ALA A 61 -4.21 -1.60 11.14
CA ALA A 61 -3.98 -2.97 11.57
C ALA A 61 -4.41 -3.15 13.02
N ARG A 62 -5.06 -4.27 13.28
CA ARG A 62 -5.47 -4.69 14.62
C ARG A 62 -4.73 -5.98 14.98
N SER A 63 -3.89 -5.92 16.01
CA SER A 63 -3.22 -7.10 16.53
C SER A 63 -4.17 -7.99 17.33
N ASN A 64 -3.89 -9.29 17.38
CA ASN A 64 -4.65 -10.24 18.18
C ASN A 64 -4.56 -9.93 19.68
N GLY A 65 -3.57 -9.14 20.13
CA GLY A 65 -3.45 -8.61 21.47
C GLY A 65 -4.25 -7.33 21.75
N GLY A 66 -5.06 -6.84 20.78
CA GLY A 66 -5.94 -5.68 20.93
C GLY A 66 -5.32 -4.32 20.56
N GLY A 67 -4.04 -4.27 20.19
CA GLY A 67 -3.40 -3.04 19.72
C GLY A 67 -3.94 -2.58 18.36
N LEU A 68 -4.13 -1.28 18.18
CA LEU A 68 -4.52 -0.65 16.92
C LEU A 68 -3.37 0.19 16.39
N PHE A 69 -2.95 -0.09 15.16
CA PHE A 69 -1.86 0.60 14.48
C PHE A 69 -2.39 1.23 13.19
N ASN A 70 -2.03 2.48 12.96
CA ASN A 70 -2.36 3.17 11.73
C ASN A 70 -1.08 3.64 11.04
N SER A 71 -1.03 3.52 9.73
CA SER A 71 0.03 4.12 8.94
C SER A 71 -0.54 4.76 7.68
N PHE A 72 0.21 5.71 7.15
CA PHE A 72 -0.14 6.43 5.94
C PHE A 72 1.10 6.64 5.09
N GLU A 73 0.97 6.49 3.78
CA GLU A 73 2.03 6.73 2.79
C GLU A 73 1.51 7.57 1.64
N LEU A 74 2.34 8.47 1.14
CA LEU A 74 2.18 9.16 -0.14
C LEU A 74 3.40 8.89 -1.00
N THR A 75 3.18 8.68 -2.28
CA THR A 75 4.23 8.37 -3.26
C THR A 75 4.07 9.18 -4.52
N ALA A 76 5.20 9.49 -5.16
CA ALA A 76 5.27 10.05 -6.50
C ALA A 76 6.30 9.28 -7.31
N GLY A 77 5.98 8.98 -8.56
CA GLY A 77 6.85 8.21 -9.46
C GLY A 77 6.60 8.56 -10.92
N SER A 78 7.35 7.92 -11.80
CA SER A 78 7.19 8.10 -13.25
C SER A 78 7.51 6.79 -13.95
N ALA A 79 6.71 6.44 -14.95
CA ALA A 79 6.93 5.24 -15.74
C ALA A 79 8.21 5.37 -16.60
N LEU A 80 9.10 4.39 -16.47
CA LEU A 80 10.29 4.22 -17.30
C LEU A 80 10.18 2.87 -18.02
N GLY A 81 9.45 2.85 -19.12
CA GLY A 81 9.12 1.61 -19.82
C GLY A 81 8.22 0.71 -18.96
N PRO A 82 8.61 -0.57 -18.72
CA PRO A 82 7.80 -1.51 -17.94
C PRO A 82 7.92 -1.31 -16.42
N VAL A 83 8.83 -0.47 -15.96
CA VAL A 83 9.09 -0.24 -14.54
C VAL A 83 8.71 1.19 -14.13
N ASN A 84 8.35 1.34 -12.88
CA ASN A 84 7.93 2.61 -12.32
C ASN A 84 8.67 2.85 -10.99
N PRO A 85 9.82 3.55 -11.02
CA PRO A 85 10.47 4.01 -9.80
C PRO A 85 9.63 5.08 -9.12
N PHE A 86 9.64 5.07 -7.80
CA PHE A 86 8.91 6.03 -6.99
C PHE A 86 9.66 6.38 -5.70
N VAL A 87 9.35 7.53 -5.17
CA VAL A 87 9.76 8.00 -3.86
C VAL A 87 8.52 8.41 -3.07
N GLY A 88 8.66 8.53 -1.76
CA GLY A 88 7.53 8.95 -0.95
C GLY A 88 7.89 9.22 0.50
N ILE A 89 6.85 9.55 1.24
CA ILE A 89 6.90 9.79 2.68
C ILE A 89 5.77 9.02 3.35
N GLY A 90 5.94 8.71 4.61
CA GLY A 90 4.91 8.07 5.40
C GLY A 90 5.05 8.34 6.89
N HIS A 91 4.00 7.96 7.59
CA HIS A 91 3.92 8.01 9.04
C HIS A 91 3.31 6.71 9.55
N ASP A 92 3.87 6.15 10.61
CA ASP A 92 3.33 4.99 11.32
C ASP A 92 3.14 5.39 12.79
N ASN A 93 1.94 5.24 13.33
CA ASN A 93 1.65 5.58 14.73
C ASN A 93 1.71 4.36 15.68
N GLY A 94 2.21 3.23 15.21
CA GLY A 94 2.53 2.08 16.06
C GLY A 94 3.75 2.39 16.94
N ASN A 95 3.74 1.88 18.17
CA ASN A 95 4.85 1.91 19.13
C ASN A 95 5.78 3.15 19.01
N ASN A 96 5.30 4.31 19.50
CA ASN A 96 6.00 5.62 19.57
C ASN A 96 6.01 6.46 18.29
N GLY A 97 5.27 6.11 17.30
CA GLY A 97 5.07 6.90 16.07
C GLY A 97 6.38 7.33 15.38
N TYR A 98 6.52 7.08 14.10
CA TYR A 98 7.69 7.57 13.37
C TYR A 98 7.34 8.01 11.94
N ASN A 99 8.05 9.03 11.48
CA ASN A 99 8.03 9.45 10.09
C ASN A 99 9.14 8.72 9.32
N TYR A 100 8.88 8.41 8.06
CA TYR A 100 9.87 7.77 7.21
C TYR A 100 9.81 8.29 5.78
N GLY A 101 10.96 8.28 5.13
CA GLY A 101 11.07 8.36 3.69
C GLY A 101 11.01 6.97 3.08
N LEU A 102 10.57 6.86 1.85
CA LEU A 102 10.58 5.60 1.12
C LEU A 102 11.03 5.78 -0.33
N VAL A 103 11.64 4.73 -0.85
CA VAL A 103 12.01 4.61 -2.24
C VAL A 103 11.66 3.20 -2.71
N GLY A 104 11.22 3.07 -3.94
CA GLY A 104 10.86 1.77 -4.48
C GLY A 104 10.74 1.75 -5.98
N VAL A 105 10.41 0.56 -6.49
CA VAL A 105 10.13 0.32 -7.89
C VAL A 105 9.00 -0.68 -8.02
N THR A 106 8.11 -0.46 -8.97
CA THR A 106 7.08 -1.41 -9.37
C THR A 106 7.20 -1.76 -10.84
N ALA A 107 6.68 -2.91 -11.20
CA ALA A 107 6.43 -3.30 -12.58
C ALA A 107 5.03 -3.90 -12.67
N ALA A 108 4.30 -3.54 -13.72
CA ALA A 108 2.97 -4.06 -13.98
C ALA A 108 2.94 -4.73 -15.34
N GLN A 109 2.28 -5.88 -15.43
CA GLN A 109 2.13 -6.64 -16.66
C GLN A 109 0.74 -7.24 -16.75
N LYS A 110 0.17 -7.24 -17.95
CA LYS A 110 -1.07 -7.98 -18.23
C LYS A 110 -0.78 -9.47 -18.20
N VAL A 111 -1.53 -10.22 -17.39
CA VAL A 111 -1.42 -11.67 -17.22
C VAL A 111 -2.83 -12.26 -17.35
N GLY A 112 -3.07 -12.96 -18.45
CA GLY A 112 -4.42 -13.45 -18.75
C GLY A 112 -5.43 -12.30 -18.81
N PRO A 113 -6.60 -12.42 -18.13
CA PRO A 113 -7.61 -11.36 -18.10
C PRO A 113 -7.26 -10.20 -17.18
N GLY A 114 -6.32 -10.38 -16.24
CA GLY A 114 -5.99 -9.41 -15.21
C GLY A 114 -4.64 -8.73 -15.40
N VAL A 115 -4.25 -7.98 -14.37
CA VAL A 115 -2.96 -7.29 -14.30
C VAL A 115 -2.23 -7.74 -13.04
N ALA A 116 -1.01 -8.22 -13.22
CA ALA A 116 -0.07 -8.48 -12.15
C ALA A 116 0.81 -7.25 -11.93
N LEU A 117 0.92 -6.80 -10.69
CA LEU A 117 1.83 -5.76 -10.23
C LEU A 117 2.75 -6.38 -9.20
N VAL A 118 4.05 -6.19 -9.38
CA VAL A 118 5.08 -6.59 -8.43
C VAL A 118 5.94 -5.39 -8.08
N GLY A 119 6.49 -5.38 -6.89
CA GLY A 119 7.35 -4.27 -6.50
C GLY A 119 8.17 -4.55 -5.25
N VAL A 120 9.10 -3.66 -5.03
CA VAL A 120 9.89 -3.58 -3.81
C VAL A 120 10.00 -2.13 -3.38
N LYS A 121 9.90 -1.91 -2.08
CA LYS A 121 10.13 -0.59 -1.48
C LYS A 121 10.94 -0.73 -0.20
N THR A 122 11.77 0.27 0.06
CA THR A 122 12.50 0.41 1.32
C THR A 122 12.03 1.68 2.02
N ARG A 123 11.65 1.53 3.27
CA ARG A 123 11.33 2.61 4.21
C ARG A 123 12.52 2.85 5.11
N VAL A 124 12.88 4.10 5.32
CA VAL A 124 13.92 4.52 6.25
C VAL A 124 13.35 5.64 7.09
N GLY A 125 13.31 5.43 8.39
CA GLY A 125 12.77 6.38 9.35
C GLY A 125 13.52 6.32 10.65
N SER A 126 13.06 7.06 11.62
CA SER A 126 13.57 7.02 12.98
C SER A 126 12.43 7.29 13.95
N THR A 127 12.34 6.45 14.96
CA THR A 127 11.66 6.82 16.20
C THR A 127 12.54 7.82 16.95
N GLU A 128 12.08 8.38 18.06
CA GLU A 128 12.90 9.30 18.89
C GLU A 128 14.25 8.69 19.32
N THR A 129 14.34 7.38 19.39
CA THR A 129 15.51 6.67 19.96
C THR A 129 16.18 5.68 19.02
N THR A 130 15.55 5.25 17.93
CA THR A 130 16.08 4.15 17.11
C THR A 130 15.79 4.34 15.62
N PRO A 131 16.83 4.32 14.77
CA PRO A 131 16.64 4.24 13.32
C PRO A 131 15.88 2.96 12.97
N THR A 132 14.91 3.05 12.08
CA THR A 132 14.10 1.92 11.63
C THR A 132 14.20 1.79 10.13
N LYS A 133 14.52 0.58 9.66
CA LYS A 133 14.59 0.25 8.25
C LYS A 133 13.72 -0.97 7.93
N GLN A 134 12.92 -0.88 6.88
CA GLN A 134 12.08 -1.97 6.42
C GLN A 134 12.10 -2.05 4.90
N THR A 135 12.43 -3.21 4.36
CA THR A 135 12.26 -3.50 2.94
C THR A 135 11.08 -4.43 2.76
N VAL A 136 10.17 -4.06 1.86
CA VAL A 136 8.94 -4.81 1.56
C VAL A 136 8.92 -5.19 0.09
N GLY A 137 8.94 -6.48 -0.19
CA GLY A 137 8.55 -7.04 -1.48
C GLY A 137 7.05 -7.26 -1.49
N PHE A 138 6.37 -6.91 -2.58
CA PHE A 138 4.92 -7.08 -2.68
C PHE A 138 4.48 -7.46 -4.09
N ALA A 139 3.35 -8.14 -4.17
CA ALA A 139 2.68 -8.49 -5.41
C ALA A 139 1.17 -8.31 -5.25
N THR A 140 0.52 -7.84 -6.31
CA THR A 140 -0.94 -7.75 -6.41
C THR A 140 -1.36 -8.30 -7.75
N TYR A 141 -2.41 -9.12 -7.77
CA TYR A 141 -3.08 -9.51 -9.01
C TYR A 141 -4.50 -8.95 -8.98
N ALA A 142 -4.81 -8.08 -9.94
CA ALA A 142 -6.13 -7.49 -10.11
C ALA A 142 -6.88 -8.22 -11.23
N TYR A 143 -7.90 -9.00 -10.86
CA TYR A 143 -8.78 -9.72 -11.78
C TYR A 143 -10.02 -8.87 -12.07
N PRO A 144 -10.29 -8.48 -13.33
CA PRO A 144 -11.46 -7.69 -13.67
C PRO A 144 -12.74 -8.54 -13.53
N ILE A 145 -13.70 -8.06 -12.72
CA ILE A 145 -15.02 -8.67 -12.56
C ILE A 145 -16.11 -7.87 -13.28
N LEU A 146 -15.92 -6.56 -13.42
CA LEU A 146 -16.72 -5.65 -14.22
C LEU A 146 -15.79 -4.67 -14.94
N LYS A 147 -16.32 -3.83 -15.83
CA LYS A 147 -15.55 -2.88 -16.63
C LYS A 147 -14.56 -2.04 -15.77
N ASN A 148 -15.00 -1.58 -14.61
CA ASN A 148 -14.24 -0.69 -13.73
C ASN A 148 -14.03 -1.28 -12.34
N VAL A 149 -14.30 -2.58 -12.14
CA VAL A 149 -14.19 -3.24 -10.83
C VAL A 149 -13.30 -4.45 -10.95
N SER A 150 -12.35 -4.58 -10.05
CA SER A 150 -11.47 -5.73 -9.93
C SER A 150 -11.53 -6.39 -8.56
N LEU A 151 -11.30 -7.70 -8.52
CA LEU A 151 -10.94 -8.44 -7.33
C LEU A 151 -9.41 -8.46 -7.23
N ASN A 152 -8.87 -8.04 -6.11
CA ASN A 152 -7.44 -8.00 -5.88
C ASN A 152 -7.01 -9.15 -4.96
N VAL A 153 -5.91 -9.80 -5.31
CA VAL A 153 -5.20 -10.75 -4.45
C VAL A 153 -3.84 -10.12 -4.14
N ASN A 154 -3.54 -9.97 -2.87
CA ASN A 154 -2.33 -9.28 -2.40
C ASN A 154 -1.43 -10.25 -1.63
N ALA A 155 -0.12 -10.14 -1.84
CA ALA A 155 0.88 -10.80 -1.04
C ALA A 155 2.04 -9.84 -0.79
N SER A 156 2.57 -9.84 0.43
CA SER A 156 3.79 -9.07 0.73
C SER A 156 4.64 -9.76 1.77
N ARG A 157 5.93 -9.44 1.72
CA ARG A 157 6.91 -9.90 2.70
C ARG A 157 7.87 -8.77 3.03
N SER A 158 8.03 -8.51 4.31
CA SER A 158 8.97 -7.51 4.80
C SER A 158 10.19 -8.14 5.48
N TYR A 159 11.28 -7.39 5.48
CA TYR A 159 12.61 -7.78 5.95
C TYR A 159 13.19 -6.67 6.82
N GLN A 160 14.30 -6.98 7.48
CA GLN A 160 15.06 -6.12 8.40
C GLN A 160 14.39 -5.99 9.76
N ASP A 161 14.15 -4.75 10.25
CA ASP A 161 13.69 -4.53 11.62
C ASP A 161 12.25 -5.02 11.84
N ILE A 162 11.41 -4.85 10.83
CA ILE A 162 10.03 -5.34 10.86
C ILE A 162 9.90 -6.50 9.86
N LYS A 163 9.63 -7.71 10.36
CA LYS A 163 9.53 -8.93 9.56
C LYS A 163 8.11 -9.47 9.61
N GLU A 164 7.39 -9.30 8.51
CA GLU A 164 5.99 -9.74 8.36
C GLU A 164 5.81 -10.47 7.03
N ASN A 165 4.86 -11.39 6.98
CA ASN A 165 4.24 -11.86 5.75
C ASN A 165 2.80 -11.39 5.78
N ALA A 166 2.27 -10.92 4.65
CA ALA A 166 0.85 -10.60 4.53
C ALA A 166 0.28 -11.26 3.29
N PHE A 167 -0.96 -11.69 3.40
CA PHE A 167 -1.78 -12.19 2.30
C PHE A 167 -3.20 -11.67 2.48
N GLY A 168 -3.80 -11.18 1.41
CA GLY A 168 -5.12 -10.58 1.50
C GLY A 168 -5.88 -10.52 0.19
N LEU A 169 -7.12 -10.09 0.34
CA LEU A 169 -8.08 -9.90 -0.74
C LEU A 169 -8.67 -8.49 -0.66
N GLY A 170 -9.06 -7.95 -1.80
CA GLY A 170 -9.67 -6.64 -1.87
C GLY A 170 -10.47 -6.42 -3.13
N VAL A 171 -11.09 -5.25 -3.19
CA VAL A 171 -11.86 -4.78 -4.34
C VAL A 171 -11.28 -3.44 -4.79
N GLY A 172 -11.02 -3.32 -6.09
CA GLY A 172 -10.53 -2.12 -6.72
C GLY A 172 -11.56 -1.51 -7.68
N PHE A 173 -11.53 -0.19 -7.80
CA PHE A 173 -12.30 0.59 -8.75
C PHE A 173 -11.35 1.44 -9.57
N SER A 174 -11.49 1.41 -10.90
CA SER A 174 -10.78 2.30 -11.83
C SER A 174 -11.76 3.26 -12.51
N PHE A 175 -11.33 4.48 -12.82
CA PHE A 175 -12.15 5.53 -13.43
C PHE A 175 -11.34 6.43 -14.34
#